data_4faee764531c657a99978f319b23b48d
#
_entry.id   4faee764531c657a99978f319b23b48d
#
_cell.length_a   1.000
_cell.length_b   1.000
_cell.length_c   1.000
_cell.angle_alpha   90.00
_cell.angle_beta   90.00
_cell.angle_gamma   90.00
#
_symmetry.space_group_name_H-M   'P 1'
#
loop_
_entity.id
_entity.type
_entity.pdbx_description
1 polymer ?
#
loop_
_entity_poly.entity_id
_entity_poly.type
_entity_poly.pdbx_seq_one_letter_code
_entity_poly.pdbx_strand_id
1 'polypeptide(L)'
;MIRVLIVDDEYIMRQGLKYMIHWEQEGYEIVGEATNGNEALRLTEELKPHIIISDIVMSVMDGVTFTEMVHKIYPDIAIIILSGYDKFEYVKKTLTNGAID
;
A
#
# COMPACT_ATOMS: atom_id res chain seq x y z
N MET A 1 -9.49 3.83 13.02
CA MET A 1 -9.13 4.26 11.66
C MET A 1 -8.75 3.05 10.80
N ILE A 2 -8.90 3.19 9.51
CA ILE A 2 -8.48 2.15 8.57
C ILE A 2 -6.96 2.19 8.46
N ARG A 3 -6.29 1.07 8.71
CA ARG A 3 -4.83 0.99 8.73
C ARG A 3 -4.29 0.67 7.34
N VAL A 4 -3.28 1.42 6.92
CA VAL A 4 -2.69 1.34 5.58
C VAL A 4 -1.19 1.05 5.67
N LEU A 5 -0.72 0.08 4.89
CA LEU A 5 0.68 -0.22 4.71
C LEU A 5 1.11 0.22 3.31
N ILE A 6 2.21 0.97 3.23
CA ILE A 6 2.76 1.42 1.96
C ILE A 6 3.98 0.57 1.62
N VAL A 7 4.02 0.03 0.40
CA VAL A 7 5.12 -0.82 -0.07
C VAL A 7 5.69 -0.25 -1.36
N ASP A 8 6.93 0.23 -1.31
CA ASP A 8 7.61 0.77 -2.48
C ASP A 8 9.11 0.79 -2.16
N ASP A 9 9.95 0.38 -3.09
CA ASP A 9 11.40 0.37 -2.87
C ASP A 9 12.04 1.75 -3.00
N GLU A 10 11.31 2.75 -3.47
CA GLU A 10 11.81 4.11 -3.60
C GLU A 10 11.38 4.98 -2.42
N TYR A 11 12.36 5.47 -1.66
CA TYR A 11 12.11 6.31 -0.50
C TYR A 11 11.27 7.55 -0.83
N ILE A 12 11.61 8.22 -1.93
CA ILE A 12 10.90 9.44 -2.34
C ILE A 12 9.44 9.16 -2.63
N MET A 13 9.14 8.05 -3.26
CA MET A 13 7.76 7.67 -3.56
C MET A 13 6.96 7.40 -2.29
N ARG A 14 7.56 6.71 -1.32
CA ARG A 14 6.90 6.47 -0.04
C ARG A 14 6.62 7.78 0.69
N GLN A 15 7.59 8.69 0.73
CA GLN A 15 7.41 9.99 1.37
C GLN A 15 6.34 10.81 0.65
N GLY A 16 6.34 10.77 -0.69
CA GLY A 16 5.33 11.46 -1.46
C GLY A 16 3.93 10.97 -1.13
N LEU A 17 3.71 9.66 -1.08
CA LEU A 17 2.41 9.10 -0.70
C LEU A 17 2.00 9.52 0.70
N LYS A 18 2.94 9.53 1.65
CA LYS A 18 2.63 9.89 3.03
C LYS A 18 2.24 11.36 3.19
N TYR A 19 2.91 12.27 2.48
CA TYR A 19 2.76 13.69 2.72
C TYR A 19 1.85 14.42 1.74
N MET A 20 1.61 13.86 0.56
CA MET A 20 0.77 14.51 -0.44
C MET A 20 -0.72 14.15 -0.30
N ILE A 21 -1.03 13.16 0.52
CA ILE A 21 -2.40 12.72 0.76
C ILE A 21 -2.74 12.97 2.23
N HIS A 22 -3.90 13.56 2.47
CA HIS A 22 -4.38 13.85 3.83
C HIS A 22 -5.10 12.63 4.39
N TRP A 23 -4.32 11.61 4.75
CA TRP A 23 -4.86 10.31 5.16
C TRP A 23 -5.83 10.40 6.33
N GLU A 24 -5.45 11.14 7.37
CA GLU A 24 -6.28 11.23 8.58
C GLU A 24 -7.62 11.89 8.32
N GLN A 25 -7.66 12.88 7.44
CA GLN A 25 -8.91 13.55 7.09
C GLN A 25 -9.88 12.61 6.39
N GLU A 26 -9.36 11.60 5.70
CA GLU A 26 -10.18 10.61 5.01
C GLU A 26 -10.44 9.36 5.86
N GLY A 27 -10.00 9.33 7.10
CA GLY A 27 -10.24 8.21 8.02
C GLY A 27 -9.21 7.10 7.94
N TYR A 28 -8.01 7.37 7.41
CA TYR A 28 -6.95 6.39 7.24
C TYR A 28 -5.74 6.71 8.10
N GLU A 29 -5.00 5.68 8.45
CA GLU A 29 -3.75 5.82 9.21
C GLU A 29 -2.66 5.00 8.53
N ILE A 30 -1.51 5.63 8.24
CA ILE A 30 -0.36 4.91 7.72
C ILE A 30 0.34 4.23 8.89
N VAL A 31 0.27 2.90 8.95
CA VAL A 31 0.82 2.16 10.08
C VAL A 31 2.23 1.63 9.83
N GLY A 32 2.69 1.65 8.59
CA GLY A 32 4.03 1.21 8.28
C GLY A 32 4.40 1.42 6.83
N GLU A 33 5.68 1.21 6.54
CA GLU A 33 6.25 1.27 5.21
C GLU A 33 7.17 0.07 5.01
N ALA A 34 7.14 -0.50 3.82
CA ALA A 34 8.04 -1.59 3.46
C ALA A 34 8.77 -1.23 2.17
N THR A 35 10.00 -1.71 2.04
CA THR A 35 10.84 -1.43 0.87
C THR A 35 10.84 -2.55 -0.15
N ASN A 36 10.32 -3.71 0.21
CA ASN A 36 10.24 -4.87 -0.69
C ASN A 36 9.15 -5.82 -0.20
N GLY A 37 8.87 -6.84 -1.01
CA GLY A 37 7.80 -7.79 -0.71
C GLY A 37 8.03 -8.61 0.54
N ASN A 38 9.27 -9.02 0.82
CA ASN A 38 9.55 -9.82 2.01
C ASN A 38 9.30 -9.03 3.30
N GLU A 39 9.77 -7.77 3.34
CA GLU A 39 9.50 -6.89 4.46
C GLU A 39 8.01 -6.62 4.60
N ALA A 40 7.33 -6.43 3.46
CA ALA A 40 5.90 -6.19 3.46
C ALA A 40 5.11 -7.36 4.01
N LEU A 41 5.51 -8.59 3.69
CA LEU A 41 4.84 -9.77 4.25
C LEU A 41 5.00 -9.84 5.77
N ARG A 42 6.20 -9.56 6.26
CA ARG A 42 6.46 -9.52 7.71
C ARG A 42 5.62 -8.47 8.40
N LEU A 43 5.59 -7.26 7.85
CA LEU A 43 4.82 -6.16 8.42
C LEU A 43 3.31 -6.40 8.31
N THR A 44 2.85 -7.08 7.26
CA THR A 44 1.45 -7.45 7.13
C THR A 44 1.03 -8.35 8.28
N GLU A 45 1.86 -9.31 8.64
CA GLU A 45 1.57 -10.20 9.75
C GLU A 45 1.58 -9.45 11.09
N GLU A 46 2.55 -8.55 11.29
CA GLU A 46 2.68 -7.81 12.55
C GLU A 46 1.61 -6.74 12.72
N LEU A 47 1.36 -5.97 11.69
CA LEU A 47 0.52 -4.77 11.76
C LEU A 47 -0.93 -5.02 11.36
N LYS A 48 -1.18 -6.07 10.61
CA LYS A 48 -2.52 -6.44 10.14
C LYS A 48 -3.26 -5.25 9.52
N PRO A 49 -2.71 -4.66 8.43
CA PRO A 49 -3.36 -3.52 7.80
C PRO A 49 -4.66 -3.95 7.14
N HIS A 50 -5.55 -2.98 6.96
CA HIS A 50 -6.78 -3.21 6.19
C HIS A 50 -6.51 -3.07 4.70
N ILE A 51 -5.57 -2.19 4.34
CA ILE A 51 -5.26 -1.84 2.96
C ILE A 51 -3.75 -1.83 2.79
N ILE A 52 -3.29 -2.38 1.67
CA ILE A 52 -1.88 -2.31 1.27
C ILE A 52 -1.81 -1.58 -0.06
N ILE A 53 -0.98 -0.56 -0.14
CA ILE A 53 -0.70 0.17 -1.38
C ILE A 53 0.71 -0.23 -1.81
N SER A 54 0.82 -0.92 -2.92
CA SER A 54 2.08 -1.53 -3.35
C SER A 54 2.48 -1.09 -4.76
N ASP A 55 3.76 -0.82 -4.95
CA ASP A 55 4.32 -0.67 -6.28
C ASP A 55 4.33 -2.04 -6.96
N ILE A 56 4.19 -2.05 -8.28
CA ILE A 56 4.21 -3.29 -9.05
C ILE A 56 5.65 -3.80 -9.25
N VAL A 57 6.61 -2.90 -9.34
CA VAL A 57 8.02 -3.25 -9.56
C VAL A 57 8.82 -3.02 -8.30
N MET A 58 9.33 -4.10 -7.71
CA MET A 58 10.14 -4.06 -6.51
C MET A 58 11.36 -4.97 -6.67
N SER A 59 12.44 -4.64 -5.96
CA SER A 59 13.75 -5.28 -6.17
C SER A 59 13.85 -6.73 -5.73
N VAL A 60 13.15 -7.12 -4.67
CA VAL A 60 13.28 -8.47 -4.09
C VAL A 60 12.11 -9.37 -4.48
N MET A 61 10.91 -8.84 -4.37
CA MET A 61 9.70 -9.54 -4.74
C MET A 61 8.79 -8.55 -5.43
N ASP A 62 8.36 -8.82 -6.66
CA ASP A 62 7.52 -7.87 -7.38
C ASP A 62 6.12 -7.80 -6.76
N GLY A 63 5.39 -6.73 -7.14
CA GLY A 63 4.06 -6.46 -6.58
C GLY A 63 3.03 -7.52 -6.93
N VAL A 64 3.18 -8.17 -8.08
CA VAL A 64 2.24 -9.24 -8.49
C VAL A 64 2.41 -10.46 -7.59
N THR A 65 3.65 -10.92 -7.41
CA THR A 65 3.95 -12.05 -6.53
C THR A 65 3.53 -11.77 -5.10
N PHE A 66 3.86 -10.58 -4.61
CA PHE A 66 3.46 -10.15 -3.27
C PHE A 66 1.94 -10.16 -3.10
N THR A 67 1.23 -9.61 -4.08
CA THR A 67 -0.23 -9.56 -4.05
C THR A 67 -0.84 -10.96 -3.99
N GLU A 68 -0.33 -11.88 -4.80
CA GLU A 68 -0.81 -13.25 -4.79
C GLU A 68 -0.62 -13.92 -3.43
N MET A 69 0.54 -13.72 -2.81
CA MET A 69 0.83 -14.30 -1.51
C MET A 69 -0.07 -13.74 -0.42
N VAL A 70 -0.25 -12.43 -0.39
CA VAL A 70 -1.11 -11.79 0.60
C VAL A 70 -2.56 -12.22 0.41
N HIS A 71 -3.02 -12.24 -0.82
CA HIS A 71 -4.40 -12.62 -1.12
C HIS A 71 -4.71 -14.06 -0.69
N LYS A 72 -3.72 -14.93 -0.80
CA LYS A 72 -3.87 -16.32 -0.38
C LYS A 72 -3.93 -16.46 1.14
N ILE A 73 -3.10 -15.71 1.87
CA ILE A 73 -2.98 -15.82 3.32
C ILE A 73 -4.01 -14.91 4.03
N TYR A 74 -4.22 -13.71 3.50
CA TYR A 74 -5.07 -12.69 4.10
C TYR A 74 -6.07 -12.16 3.07
N PRO A 75 -7.10 -12.95 2.72
CA PRO A 75 -8.00 -12.57 1.62
C PRO A 75 -8.84 -11.33 1.88
N ASP A 76 -8.96 -10.90 3.13
CA ASP A 76 -9.75 -9.71 3.47
C ASP A 76 -8.98 -8.40 3.35
N ILE A 77 -7.66 -8.45 3.12
CA ILE A 77 -6.88 -7.24 2.95
C ILE A 77 -7.04 -6.73 1.52
N ALA A 78 -7.44 -5.47 1.38
CA ALA A 78 -7.52 -4.83 0.07
C ALA A 78 -6.14 -4.40 -0.39
N ILE A 79 -5.79 -4.68 -1.65
CA ILE A 79 -4.49 -4.32 -2.19
C ILE A 79 -4.69 -3.42 -3.40
N ILE A 80 -4.02 -2.27 -3.38
CA ILE A 80 -3.99 -1.33 -4.49
C ILE A 80 -2.61 -1.40 -5.12
N ILE A 81 -2.53 -1.79 -6.37
CA ILE A 81 -1.28 -1.87 -7.11
C ILE A 81 -1.11 -0.60 -7.92
N LEU A 82 0.04 0.05 -7.77
CA LEU A 82 0.33 1.30 -8.45
C LEU A 82 1.45 1.11 -9.47
N SER A 83 1.31 1.77 -10.61
CA SER A 83 2.35 1.83 -11.63
C SER A 83 2.26 3.17 -12.37
N GLY A 84 3.41 3.68 -12.84
CA GLY A 84 3.45 4.89 -13.62
C GLY A 84 3.49 6.17 -12.81
N TYR A 85 3.32 7.29 -13.51
CA TYR A 85 3.52 8.63 -12.95
C TYR A 85 2.30 9.18 -12.21
N ASP A 86 1.14 8.58 -12.39
CA ASP A 86 -0.10 9.08 -11.81
C ASP A 86 -0.44 8.45 -10.47
N LYS A 87 0.55 7.85 -9.81
CA LYS A 87 0.33 7.13 -8.55
C LYS A 87 -0.41 7.94 -7.51
N PHE A 88 0.04 9.17 -7.27
CA PHE A 88 -0.55 10.00 -6.20
C PHE A 88 -1.99 10.36 -6.52
N GLU A 89 -2.27 10.75 -7.76
CA GLU A 89 -3.62 11.12 -8.16
C GLU A 89 -4.56 9.92 -8.12
N TYR A 90 -4.08 8.76 -8.52
CA TYR A 90 -4.86 7.53 -8.49
C TYR A 90 -5.27 7.18 -7.05
N VAL A 91 -4.30 7.17 -6.14
CA VAL A 91 -4.56 6.84 -4.73
C VAL A 91 -5.50 7.85 -4.12
N LYS A 92 -5.23 9.13 -4.29
CA LYS A 92 -6.05 10.20 -3.74
C LYS A 92 -7.49 10.09 -4.23
N LYS A 93 -7.68 9.91 -5.51
CA LYS A 93 -9.00 9.79 -6.11
C LYS A 93 -9.74 8.56 -5.61
N THR A 94 -9.03 7.43 -5.52
CA THR A 94 -9.63 6.17 -5.06
C THR A 94 -10.08 6.29 -3.62
N LEU A 95 -9.25 6.83 -2.74
CA LEU A 95 -9.58 6.98 -1.33
C LEU A 95 -10.71 7.98 -1.12
N THR A 96 -10.66 9.11 -1.83
CA THR A 96 -11.67 10.16 -1.69
C THR A 96 -13.05 9.68 -2.16
N ASN A 97 -13.10 8.86 -3.20
CA ASN A 97 -14.35 8.35 -3.74
C ASN A 97 -14.86 7.12 -2.99
N GLY A 98 -14.11 6.63 -2.01
CA GLY A 98 -14.50 5.44 -1.26
C GLY A 98 -14.53 4.17 -2.10
N ALA A 99 -13.78 4.15 -3.19
CA ALA A 99 -13.81 3.05 -4.16
C ALA A 99 -12.76 1.97 -3.87
N ILE A 100 -12.50 1.70 -2.61
CA ILE A 100 -11.57 0.65 -2.21
C ILE A 100 -12.38 -0.57 -1.82
N ASP A 101 -12.42 -1.50 -2.70
CA ASP A 101 -13.08 -2.78 -2.45
C ASP A 101 -12.17 -3.92 -2.86
#